data_25df16b68b1f2aa97867c6d78395c989
#
_entry.id   25df16b68b1f2aa97867c6d78395c989
#
_cell.length_a   1.000
_cell.length_b   1.000
_cell.length_c   1.000
_cell.angle_alpha   90.00
_cell.angle_beta   90.00
_cell.angle_gamma   90.00
#
_symmetry.space_group_name_H-M   'P 1'
#
loop_
_entity.id
_entity.type
_entity.pdbx_description
1 polymer ?
#
loop_
_entity_poly.entity_id
_entity_poly.type
_entity_poly.pdbx_seq_one_letter_code
_entity_poly.pdbx_strand_id
1 'polypeptide(L)'
;MKYHYFCFILILFTYINSFPKFIKKDTIYKKSNNTKNGNNLIFKGIDRSDIYLTLVNKKHKLPENWLEKIELVSAKNSLGREFLVEKQALIRFNALRSKLLELGIDIELDSTYRSVERQKELWEEFEETYGRAYCEKYVAVPGYSEHHTGLAIDICLIRGGRLIDDNDEMIAEVEIFSKVHSLLSDYGFILRYMKGKEDITEYSYEPWHFRYVGIKAAKKIYQKRITLEEYLGDI
;
A
#
# COMPACT_ATOMS: atom_id res chain seq x y z
N MET A 1 -31.14 -12.14 -0.23
CA MET A 1 -30.51 -11.47 -1.36
C MET A 1 -29.00 -11.65 -1.19
N LYS A 2 -28.41 -12.55 -1.98
CA LYS A 2 -26.96 -12.84 -1.94
C LYS A 2 -26.27 -11.75 -2.75
N TYR A 3 -25.54 -10.86 -2.10
CA TYR A 3 -24.68 -9.93 -2.80
C TYR A 3 -23.45 -10.67 -3.26
N HIS A 4 -23.31 -10.79 -4.56
CA HIS A 4 -22.16 -11.32 -5.26
C HIS A 4 -21.00 -10.33 -5.14
N TYR A 5 -20.05 -10.59 -4.25
CA TYR A 5 -18.70 -10.07 -4.37
C TYR A 5 -17.96 -10.97 -5.38
N PHE A 6 -18.29 -10.77 -6.65
CA PHE A 6 -17.58 -11.37 -7.76
C PHE A 6 -16.86 -10.24 -8.49
N CYS A 7 -15.65 -9.97 -8.12
CA CYS A 7 -14.65 -9.46 -9.03
C CYS A 7 -13.30 -9.50 -8.32
N PHE A 8 -12.65 -10.61 -8.39
CA PHE A 8 -11.20 -10.81 -8.34
C PHE A 8 -10.99 -12.31 -8.39
N ILE A 9 -10.43 -12.76 -9.48
CA ILE A 9 -9.90 -14.10 -9.69
C ILE A 9 -10.72 -14.93 -10.69
N LEU A 10 -10.51 -14.62 -11.92
CA LEU A 10 -10.54 -15.59 -13.00
C LEU A 10 -9.56 -15.07 -14.05
N ILE A 11 -8.31 -15.49 -14.02
CA ILE A 11 -7.36 -15.71 -15.12
C ILE A 11 -5.98 -15.94 -14.51
N LEU A 12 -5.74 -17.17 -14.05
CA LEU A 12 -4.37 -17.64 -13.82
C LEU A 12 -4.28 -19.15 -14.05
N PHE A 13 -4.86 -19.62 -15.18
CA PHE A 13 -4.63 -20.98 -15.63
C PHE A 13 -4.56 -21.05 -17.16
N THR A 14 -3.58 -20.42 -17.77
CA THR A 14 -3.03 -20.82 -19.06
C THR A 14 -1.85 -19.93 -19.41
N TYR A 15 -0.69 -20.10 -18.82
CA TYR A 15 0.60 -19.72 -19.43
C TYR A 15 1.75 -20.27 -18.58
N ILE A 16 1.85 -21.58 -18.55
CA ILE A 16 3.16 -22.23 -18.34
C ILE A 16 3.60 -22.67 -19.73
N ASN A 17 4.43 -21.86 -20.38
CA ASN A 17 5.43 -22.19 -21.38
C ASN A 17 5.64 -21.02 -22.34
N SER A 18 6.57 -20.17 -22.03
CA SER A 18 7.48 -19.48 -22.96
C SER A 18 8.17 -18.31 -22.25
N PHE A 19 9.25 -18.59 -21.55
CA PHE A 19 10.22 -17.55 -21.21
C PHE A 19 11.27 -17.50 -22.31
N PRO A 20 11.49 -16.36 -22.96
CA PRO A 20 12.70 -16.16 -23.75
C PRO A 20 13.88 -15.95 -22.80
N LYS A 21 14.94 -16.72 -23.01
CA LYS A 21 16.24 -16.56 -22.36
C LYS A 21 16.79 -15.17 -22.66
N PHE A 22 16.81 -14.29 -21.67
CA PHE A 22 17.56 -13.04 -21.77
C PHE A 22 18.99 -13.24 -21.26
N ILE A 23 19.91 -12.85 -22.13
CA ILE A 23 21.35 -12.89 -22.05
C ILE A 23 21.84 -12.07 -20.86
N LYS A 24 22.70 -12.70 -20.03
CA LYS A 24 23.52 -12.02 -19.02
C LYS A 24 24.40 -10.94 -19.67
N LYS A 25 24.28 -9.71 -19.20
CA LYS A 25 25.38 -8.74 -19.23
C LYS A 25 25.82 -8.50 -17.80
N ASP A 26 26.98 -9.06 -17.50
CA ASP A 26 27.69 -8.82 -16.26
C ASP A 26 28.09 -7.34 -16.19
N THR A 27 27.48 -6.62 -15.28
CA THR A 27 28.01 -5.32 -14.83
C THR A 27 28.48 -5.51 -13.40
N ILE A 28 29.81 -5.55 -13.28
CA ILE A 28 30.54 -5.67 -12.03
C ILE A 28 30.23 -4.45 -11.16
N TYR A 29 29.38 -4.60 -10.16
CA TYR A 29 29.28 -3.63 -9.08
C TYR A 29 30.36 -3.93 -8.04
N LYS A 30 31.40 -3.08 -8.00
CA LYS A 30 32.39 -3.07 -6.93
C LYS A 30 31.68 -2.89 -5.60
N LYS A 31 31.80 -3.90 -4.75
CA LYS A 31 31.44 -3.85 -3.33
C LYS A 31 32.28 -2.75 -2.66
N SER A 32 31.72 -1.60 -2.42
CA SER A 32 32.28 -0.60 -1.53
C SER A 32 31.98 -1.04 -0.11
N ASN A 33 32.98 -1.56 0.57
CA ASN A 33 32.97 -1.70 2.03
C ASN A 33 32.96 -0.28 2.61
N ASN A 34 31.84 0.18 3.14
CA ASN A 34 31.82 1.33 4.04
C ASN A 34 30.77 1.15 5.13
N THR A 35 31.28 0.71 6.29
CA THR A 35 31.17 1.30 7.61
C THR A 35 29.77 1.53 8.19
N LYS A 36 29.56 0.76 9.25
CA LYS A 36 28.47 0.76 10.25
C LYS A 36 28.12 2.10 10.95
N ASN A 37 28.39 3.26 10.39
CA ASN A 37 28.14 4.55 11.04
C ASN A 37 27.12 5.47 10.35
N GLY A 38 26.44 5.02 9.28
CA GLY A 38 25.45 5.83 8.54
C GLY A 38 24.03 5.86 9.13
N ASN A 39 23.64 4.82 9.88
CA ASN A 39 22.24 4.59 10.22
C ASN A 39 21.69 5.43 11.40
N ASN A 40 22.55 5.95 12.26
CA ASN A 40 22.11 6.70 13.44
C ASN A 40 21.69 8.16 13.18
N LEU A 41 21.96 8.72 12.00
CA LEU A 41 21.63 10.12 11.68
C LEU A 41 20.25 10.31 11.05
N ILE A 42 19.67 9.25 10.49
CA ILE A 42 18.37 9.33 9.80
C ILE A 42 17.22 9.47 10.80
N PHE A 43 17.37 8.90 11.98
CA PHE A 43 16.30 8.68 12.96
C PHE A 43 16.30 9.65 14.15
N LYS A 44 17.20 10.63 14.19
CA LYS A 44 17.17 11.66 15.26
C LYS A 44 15.97 12.59 15.06
N GLY A 45 15.08 12.64 16.07
CA GLY A 45 13.95 13.56 16.14
C GLY A 45 12.66 13.07 15.47
N ILE A 46 12.49 11.75 15.29
CA ILE A 46 11.20 11.17 14.97
C ILE A 46 10.38 11.09 16.25
N ASP A 47 9.21 11.71 16.23
CA ASP A 47 8.22 11.54 17.28
C ASP A 47 7.48 10.21 17.07
N ARG A 48 7.87 9.18 17.80
CA ARG A 48 7.26 7.85 17.72
C ARG A 48 5.88 7.79 18.40
N SER A 49 5.48 8.86 19.11
CA SER A 49 4.12 8.97 19.65
C SER A 49 3.13 9.47 18.61
N ASP A 50 3.59 9.92 17.43
CA ASP A 50 2.71 10.30 16.33
C ASP A 50 1.97 9.06 15.80
N ILE A 51 0.66 9.08 15.98
CA ILE A 51 -0.22 7.96 15.60
C ILE A 51 -0.12 7.63 14.10
N TYR A 52 0.19 8.63 13.26
CA TYR A 52 0.35 8.41 11.82
C TYR A 52 1.60 7.63 11.46
N LEU A 53 2.56 7.50 12.39
CA LEU A 53 3.79 6.72 12.23
C LEU A 53 3.70 5.31 12.81
N THR A 54 2.53 4.89 13.27
CA THR A 54 2.31 3.52 13.76
C THR A 54 2.65 2.50 12.68
N LEU A 55 3.60 1.62 12.97
CA LEU A 55 4.00 0.53 12.08
C LEU A 55 3.10 -0.68 12.33
N VAL A 56 2.43 -1.13 11.27
CA VAL A 56 1.71 -2.40 11.22
C VAL A 56 2.20 -3.16 9.98
N ASN A 57 2.74 -4.34 10.17
CA ASN A 57 3.27 -5.20 9.12
C ASN A 57 3.33 -6.65 9.61
N LYS A 58 3.98 -7.56 8.89
CA LYS A 58 4.07 -8.98 9.27
C LYS A 58 4.71 -9.24 10.65
N LYS A 59 5.48 -8.28 11.19
CA LYS A 59 6.16 -8.37 12.50
C LYS A 59 5.46 -7.55 13.58
N HIS A 60 4.73 -6.52 13.21
CA HIS A 60 4.11 -5.56 14.12
C HIS A 60 2.60 -5.61 14.01
N LYS A 61 1.98 -6.13 15.06
CA LYS A 61 0.52 -6.18 15.19
C LYS A 61 -0.06 -4.78 15.43
N LEU A 62 -1.30 -4.57 15.00
CA LEU A 62 -2.07 -3.39 15.35
C LEU A 62 -2.06 -3.18 16.88
N PRO A 63 -1.71 -1.97 17.39
CA PRO A 63 -1.77 -1.69 18.82
C PRO A 63 -3.16 -1.92 19.41
N GLU A 64 -3.23 -2.38 20.64
CA GLU A 64 -4.48 -2.46 21.40
C GLU A 64 -5.12 -1.10 21.51
N ASN A 65 -6.46 -1.07 21.56
CA ASN A 65 -7.26 0.15 21.65
C ASN A 65 -6.97 1.18 20.54
N TRP A 66 -6.54 0.69 19.35
CA TRP A 66 -6.19 1.56 18.24
C TRP A 66 -7.35 2.47 17.81
N LEU A 67 -8.57 1.93 17.74
CA LEU A 67 -9.76 2.67 17.30
C LEU A 67 -10.14 3.81 18.25
N GLU A 68 -9.67 3.80 19.49
CA GLU A 68 -9.85 4.91 20.44
C GLU A 68 -8.93 6.10 20.14
N LYS A 69 -7.89 5.89 19.31
CA LYS A 69 -6.87 6.90 18.99
C LYS A 69 -7.11 7.60 17.66
N ILE A 70 -8.05 7.12 16.87
CA ILE A 70 -8.34 7.64 15.52
C ILE A 70 -9.83 7.96 15.37
N GLU A 71 -10.15 8.82 14.43
CA GLU A 71 -11.54 9.12 14.04
C GLU A 71 -11.78 8.54 12.63
N LEU A 72 -12.54 7.45 12.57
CA LEU A 72 -13.02 6.90 11.31
C LEU A 72 -14.25 7.67 10.83
N VAL A 73 -14.23 8.11 9.59
CA VAL A 73 -15.33 8.79 8.93
C VAL A 73 -15.78 8.05 7.69
N SER A 74 -17.05 8.17 7.32
CA SER A 74 -17.59 7.55 6.11
C SER A 74 -17.16 8.32 4.87
N ALA A 75 -16.80 7.56 3.83
CA ALA A 75 -16.55 8.05 2.48
C ALA A 75 -17.33 7.19 1.47
N LYS A 76 -17.61 7.74 0.30
CA LYS A 76 -18.30 7.04 -0.78
C LYS A 76 -17.58 7.32 -2.11
N ASN A 77 -17.32 6.28 -2.88
CA ASN A 77 -16.78 6.46 -4.22
C ASN A 77 -17.90 6.75 -5.25
N SER A 78 -17.53 7.05 -6.49
CA SER A 78 -18.48 7.35 -7.57
C SER A 78 -19.40 6.18 -7.93
N LEU A 79 -19.02 4.94 -7.58
CA LEU A 79 -19.81 3.72 -7.77
C LEU A 79 -20.81 3.49 -6.62
N GLY A 80 -20.85 4.37 -5.63
CA GLY A 80 -21.75 4.26 -4.50
C GLY A 80 -21.29 3.28 -3.41
N ARG A 81 -20.07 2.71 -3.49
CA ARG A 81 -19.48 1.88 -2.43
C ARG A 81 -19.10 2.76 -1.24
N GLU A 82 -19.38 2.27 -0.05
CA GLU A 82 -19.08 2.96 1.20
C GLU A 82 -17.82 2.42 1.86
N PHE A 83 -17.05 3.33 2.44
CA PHE A 83 -15.76 3.08 3.07
C PHE A 83 -15.67 3.80 4.41
N LEU A 84 -14.84 3.27 5.32
CA LEU A 84 -14.41 3.98 6.52
C LEU A 84 -12.93 4.33 6.37
N VAL A 85 -12.58 5.57 6.62
CA VAL A 85 -11.20 6.08 6.49
C VAL A 85 -10.88 6.95 7.69
N GLU A 86 -9.63 6.96 8.14
CA GLU A 86 -9.21 7.95 9.13
C GLU A 86 -9.40 9.37 8.57
N LYS A 87 -9.94 10.25 9.38
CA LYS A 87 -10.43 11.59 8.99
C LYS A 87 -9.39 12.44 8.26
N GLN A 88 -8.16 12.54 8.79
CA GLN A 88 -7.12 13.33 8.14
C GLN A 88 -6.62 12.67 6.86
N ALA A 89 -6.50 11.35 6.83
CA ALA A 89 -6.17 10.59 5.63
C ALA A 89 -7.21 10.87 4.53
N LEU A 90 -8.51 10.84 4.85
CA LEU A 90 -9.56 11.15 3.87
C LEU A 90 -9.49 12.57 3.34
N ILE A 91 -9.31 13.57 4.22
CA ILE A 91 -9.16 14.98 3.81
C ILE A 91 -7.99 15.14 2.84
N ARG A 92 -6.85 14.51 3.13
CA ARG A 92 -5.66 14.57 2.29
C ARG A 92 -5.80 13.79 1.00
N PHE A 93 -6.48 12.65 1.04
CA PHE A 93 -6.80 11.88 -0.16
C PHE A 93 -7.70 12.68 -1.12
N ASN A 94 -8.74 13.31 -0.62
CA ASN A 94 -9.63 14.14 -1.45
C ASN A 94 -8.88 15.30 -2.12
N ALA A 95 -7.94 15.93 -1.41
CA ALA A 95 -7.10 16.97 -1.98
C ALA A 95 -6.14 16.43 -3.06
N LEU A 96 -5.53 15.25 -2.84
CA LEU A 96 -4.72 14.55 -3.84
C LEU A 96 -5.55 14.19 -5.07
N ARG A 97 -6.72 13.58 -4.88
CA ARG A 97 -7.65 13.22 -5.95
C ARG A 97 -8.04 14.42 -6.80
N SER A 98 -8.40 15.54 -6.17
CA SER A 98 -8.73 16.78 -6.89
C SER A 98 -7.55 17.24 -7.75
N LYS A 99 -6.31 17.17 -7.22
CA LYS A 99 -5.11 17.53 -7.98
C LYS A 99 -4.84 16.60 -9.15
N LEU A 100 -5.05 15.30 -8.96
CA LEU A 100 -4.89 14.31 -10.04
C LEU A 100 -5.93 14.49 -11.14
N LEU A 101 -7.18 14.81 -10.79
CA LEU A 101 -8.24 15.13 -11.76
C LEU A 101 -7.87 16.34 -12.64
N GLU A 102 -7.25 17.40 -12.06
CA GLU A 102 -6.74 18.53 -12.86
C GLU A 102 -5.67 18.11 -13.87
N LEU A 103 -4.97 17.00 -13.61
CA LEU A 103 -3.96 16.42 -14.50
C LEU A 103 -4.52 15.34 -15.44
N GLY A 104 -5.85 15.13 -15.43
CA GLY A 104 -6.53 14.14 -16.26
C GLY A 104 -6.38 12.70 -15.74
N ILE A 105 -6.03 12.53 -14.48
CA ILE A 105 -5.92 11.22 -13.82
C ILE A 105 -7.06 11.10 -12.80
N ASP A 106 -7.98 10.19 -13.07
CA ASP A 106 -9.10 9.90 -12.18
C ASP A 106 -8.83 8.65 -11.36
N ILE A 107 -8.84 8.80 -10.02
CA ILE A 107 -8.66 7.74 -9.04
C ILE A 107 -9.86 7.66 -8.10
N GLU A 108 -10.16 6.47 -7.63
CA GLU A 108 -11.22 6.22 -6.66
C GLU A 108 -10.75 5.35 -5.50
N LEU A 109 -11.49 5.39 -4.39
CA LEU A 109 -11.27 4.45 -3.29
C LEU A 109 -11.67 3.04 -3.73
N ASP A 110 -10.80 2.07 -3.48
CA ASP A 110 -11.07 0.64 -3.70
C ASP A 110 -11.11 -0.16 -2.38
N SER A 111 -10.12 0.04 -1.52
CA SER A 111 -10.08 -0.55 -0.18
C SER A 111 -9.51 0.45 0.83
N THR A 112 -10.04 0.45 2.05
CA THR A 112 -9.60 1.37 3.11
C THR A 112 -9.58 0.67 4.46
N TYR A 113 -10.19 1.24 5.53
CA TYR A 113 -10.27 0.55 6.80
C TYR A 113 -10.91 -0.84 6.64
N ARG A 114 -10.28 -1.82 7.26
CA ARG A 114 -10.76 -3.20 7.34
C ARG A 114 -10.63 -3.68 8.77
N SER A 115 -11.73 -4.14 9.37
CA SER A 115 -11.67 -4.67 10.73
C SER A 115 -10.85 -5.97 10.80
N VAL A 116 -10.41 -6.33 11.99
CA VAL A 116 -9.67 -7.59 12.20
C VAL A 116 -10.56 -8.79 11.87
N GLU A 117 -11.85 -8.69 12.19
CA GLU A 117 -12.86 -9.71 11.91
C GLU A 117 -13.03 -9.89 10.40
N ARG A 118 -13.15 -8.78 9.64
CA ARG A 118 -13.25 -8.87 8.17
C ARG A 118 -11.97 -9.42 7.53
N GLN A 119 -10.80 -9.11 8.09
CA GLN A 119 -9.54 -9.70 7.64
C GLN A 119 -9.49 -11.21 7.89
N LYS A 120 -10.08 -11.68 9.00
CA LYS A 120 -10.17 -13.10 9.29
C LYS A 120 -11.07 -13.82 8.28
N GLU A 121 -12.25 -13.26 8.00
CA GLU A 121 -13.14 -13.79 6.95
C GLU A 121 -12.43 -13.84 5.59
N LEU A 122 -11.72 -12.77 5.22
CA LEU A 122 -10.94 -12.72 3.99
C LEU A 122 -9.85 -13.80 3.96
N TRP A 123 -9.15 -14.00 5.08
CA TRP A 123 -8.14 -15.06 5.19
C TRP A 123 -8.74 -16.43 4.95
N GLU A 124 -9.88 -16.72 5.59
CA GLU A 124 -10.59 -17.99 5.46
C GLU A 124 -11.09 -18.21 4.02
N GLU A 125 -11.66 -17.19 3.38
CA GLU A 125 -12.09 -17.21 1.97
C GLU A 125 -10.93 -17.54 1.02
N PHE A 126 -9.75 -16.94 1.24
CA PHE A 126 -8.56 -17.18 0.42
C PHE A 126 -7.90 -18.53 0.73
N GLU A 127 -7.90 -18.96 1.99
CA GLU A 127 -7.35 -20.26 2.37
C GLU A 127 -8.18 -21.41 1.74
N GLU A 128 -9.51 -21.28 1.72
CA GLU A 128 -10.42 -22.23 1.06
C GLU A 128 -10.19 -22.26 -0.46
N THR A 129 -9.95 -21.09 -1.07
CA THR A 129 -9.85 -20.97 -2.53
C THR A 129 -8.47 -21.34 -3.06
N TYR A 130 -7.39 -20.89 -2.39
CA TYR A 130 -6.00 -20.97 -2.89
C TYR A 130 -5.07 -21.78 -2.00
N GLY A 131 -5.54 -22.15 -0.82
CA GLY A 131 -4.77 -22.88 0.17
C GLY A 131 -3.89 -22.00 1.06
N ARG A 132 -3.50 -22.58 2.20
CA ARG A 132 -2.76 -21.88 3.27
C ARG A 132 -1.45 -21.25 2.82
N ALA A 133 -0.67 -21.93 1.97
CA ALA A 133 0.61 -21.42 1.49
C ALA A 133 0.47 -20.11 0.68
N TYR A 134 -0.65 -19.95 -0.02
CA TYR A 134 -0.99 -18.70 -0.69
C TYR A 134 -1.27 -17.59 0.33
N CYS A 135 -2.11 -17.86 1.33
CA CYS A 135 -2.45 -16.90 2.37
C CYS A 135 -1.21 -16.41 3.12
N GLU A 136 -0.33 -17.32 3.57
CA GLU A 136 0.91 -16.96 4.27
C GLU A 136 1.82 -16.02 3.47
N LYS A 137 1.74 -16.10 2.14
CA LYS A 137 2.56 -15.29 1.24
C LYS A 137 1.92 -13.95 0.87
N TYR A 138 0.61 -13.93 0.60
CA TYR A 138 -0.04 -12.80 -0.08
C TYR A 138 -1.12 -12.10 0.76
N VAL A 139 -1.58 -12.71 1.85
CA VAL A 139 -2.65 -12.15 2.66
C VAL A 139 -2.12 -11.80 4.05
N ALA A 140 -2.37 -10.60 4.52
CA ALA A 140 -1.97 -10.23 5.87
C ALA A 140 -2.71 -11.06 6.91
N VAL A 141 -1.99 -11.56 7.91
CA VAL A 141 -2.60 -12.23 9.07
C VAL A 141 -3.53 -11.25 9.79
N PRO A 142 -4.72 -11.68 10.26
CA PRO A 142 -5.60 -10.83 11.04
C PRO A 142 -4.89 -10.15 12.22
N GLY A 143 -4.99 -8.84 12.29
CA GLY A 143 -4.26 -8.00 13.25
C GLY A 143 -2.94 -7.43 12.72
N TYR A 144 -2.44 -7.87 11.55
CA TYR A 144 -1.17 -7.44 10.96
C TYR A 144 -1.34 -6.74 9.61
N SER A 145 -2.57 -6.38 9.22
CA SER A 145 -2.85 -5.60 8.02
C SER A 145 -2.81 -4.10 8.30
N GLU A 146 -2.15 -3.32 7.43
CA GLU A 146 -2.18 -1.85 7.53
C GLU A 146 -3.59 -1.26 7.41
N HIS A 147 -4.49 -1.94 6.71
CA HIS A 147 -5.90 -1.52 6.60
C HIS A 147 -6.62 -1.43 7.94
N HIS A 148 -6.17 -2.15 8.97
CA HIS A 148 -6.72 -2.02 10.33
C HIS A 148 -6.48 -0.65 10.95
N THR A 149 -5.48 0.08 10.44
CA THR A 149 -5.17 1.42 10.95
C THR A 149 -6.15 2.50 10.49
N GLY A 150 -6.90 2.27 9.40
CA GLY A 150 -7.68 3.31 8.71
C GLY A 150 -6.81 4.34 7.96
N LEU A 151 -5.47 4.17 8.00
CA LEU A 151 -4.49 5.06 7.36
C LEU A 151 -4.02 4.55 5.99
N ALA A 152 -4.33 3.30 5.66
CA ALA A 152 -4.04 2.71 4.35
C ALA A 152 -5.23 2.90 3.41
N ILE A 153 -4.93 3.24 2.17
CA ILE A 153 -5.91 3.43 1.08
C ILE A 153 -5.39 2.71 -0.15
N ASP A 154 -6.15 1.72 -0.62
CA ASP A 154 -5.99 1.19 -1.97
C ASP A 154 -6.88 2.00 -2.91
N ILE A 155 -6.33 2.32 -4.06
CA ILE A 155 -7.05 3.03 -5.12
C ILE A 155 -7.29 2.13 -6.33
N CYS A 156 -8.31 2.46 -7.09
CA CYS A 156 -8.48 2.03 -8.47
C CYS A 156 -8.42 3.24 -9.43
N LEU A 157 -8.22 2.98 -10.71
CA LEU A 157 -8.22 4.01 -11.74
C LEU A 157 -9.55 4.01 -12.49
N ILE A 158 -9.96 5.19 -12.96
CA ILE A 158 -11.08 5.34 -13.91
C ILE A 158 -10.51 5.82 -15.24
N ARG A 159 -10.68 5.03 -16.29
CA ARG A 159 -10.27 5.39 -17.64
C ARG A 159 -11.41 5.20 -18.64
N GLY A 160 -11.82 6.29 -19.29
CA GLY A 160 -12.91 6.24 -20.25
C GLY A 160 -14.24 5.71 -19.68
N GLY A 161 -14.49 5.94 -18.38
CA GLY A 161 -15.65 5.43 -17.64
C GLY A 161 -15.54 3.96 -17.22
N ARG A 162 -14.41 3.29 -17.49
CA ARG A 162 -14.12 1.93 -17.03
C ARG A 162 -13.30 1.97 -15.74
N LEU A 163 -13.69 1.13 -14.78
CA LEU A 163 -12.91 0.85 -13.58
C LEU A 163 -11.74 -0.07 -13.93
N ILE A 164 -10.55 0.27 -13.45
CA ILE A 164 -9.34 -0.56 -13.50
C ILE A 164 -8.92 -0.82 -12.06
N ASP A 165 -9.17 -2.04 -11.60
CA ASP A 165 -8.90 -2.54 -10.25
C ASP A 165 -8.22 -3.91 -10.26
N ASP A 166 -7.97 -4.48 -11.44
CA ASP A 166 -7.19 -5.70 -11.60
C ASP A 166 -5.70 -5.41 -11.35
N ASN A 167 -5.04 -6.24 -10.53
CA ASN A 167 -3.66 -6.03 -10.11
C ASN A 167 -2.67 -5.97 -11.27
N ASP A 168 -2.81 -6.84 -12.27
CA ASP A 168 -1.89 -6.89 -13.42
C ASP A 168 -2.11 -5.66 -14.32
N GLU A 169 -3.36 -5.24 -14.53
CA GLU A 169 -3.68 -4.00 -15.24
C GLU A 169 -3.12 -2.78 -14.50
N MET A 170 -3.30 -2.71 -13.18
CA MET A 170 -2.78 -1.61 -12.36
C MET A 170 -1.25 -1.54 -12.39
N ILE A 171 -0.55 -2.68 -12.30
CA ILE A 171 0.91 -2.74 -12.41
C ILE A 171 1.40 -2.28 -13.78
N ALA A 172 0.62 -2.51 -14.85
CA ALA A 172 0.95 -2.10 -16.20
C ALA A 172 0.82 -0.58 -16.43
N GLU A 173 0.07 0.14 -15.58
CA GLU A 173 -0.15 1.59 -15.69
C GLU A 173 1.02 2.44 -15.15
N VAL A 174 2.24 2.12 -15.59
CA VAL A 174 3.51 2.67 -15.07
C VAL A 174 3.56 4.19 -15.17
N GLU A 175 3.13 4.78 -16.29
CA GLU A 175 3.20 6.24 -16.50
C GLU A 175 2.23 6.99 -15.59
N ILE A 176 1.02 6.46 -15.42
CA ILE A 176 0.00 7.04 -14.53
C ILE A 176 0.51 6.97 -13.09
N PHE A 177 0.94 5.80 -12.62
CA PHE A 177 1.43 5.63 -11.27
C PHE A 177 2.71 6.43 -11.00
N SER A 178 3.60 6.61 -11.97
CA SER A 178 4.75 7.50 -11.82
C SER A 178 4.32 8.94 -11.47
N LYS A 179 3.28 9.46 -12.15
CA LYS A 179 2.72 10.78 -11.83
C LYS A 179 2.04 10.80 -10.48
N VAL A 180 1.20 9.80 -10.17
CA VAL A 180 0.50 9.69 -8.89
C VAL A 180 1.51 9.68 -7.74
N HIS A 181 2.51 8.80 -7.81
CA HIS A 181 3.52 8.63 -6.76
C HIS A 181 4.36 9.91 -6.54
N SER A 182 4.60 10.69 -7.59
CA SER A 182 5.35 11.94 -7.46
C SER A 182 4.64 12.99 -6.61
N LEU A 183 3.32 12.89 -6.45
CA LEU A 183 2.50 13.82 -5.68
C LEU A 183 2.21 13.35 -4.26
N LEU A 184 2.29 12.05 -3.98
CA LEU A 184 1.87 11.46 -2.70
C LEU A 184 2.41 12.22 -1.49
N SER A 185 3.70 12.53 -1.49
CA SER A 185 4.36 13.14 -0.33
C SER A 185 3.88 14.56 -0.01
N ASP A 186 3.37 15.29 -0.99
CA ASP A 186 2.82 16.63 -0.78
C ASP A 186 1.48 16.59 -0.04
N TYR A 187 0.80 15.45 -0.10
CA TYR A 187 -0.46 15.20 0.60
C TYR A 187 -0.32 14.32 1.84
N GLY A 188 0.92 13.95 2.21
CA GLY A 188 1.21 13.19 3.42
C GLY A 188 1.12 11.68 3.25
N PHE A 189 1.04 11.20 2.02
CA PHE A 189 1.05 9.77 1.69
C PHE A 189 2.43 9.29 1.25
N ILE A 190 2.65 8.01 1.41
CA ILE A 190 3.78 7.27 0.84
C ILE A 190 3.27 6.13 -0.04
N LEU A 191 4.03 5.78 -1.06
CA LEU A 191 3.92 4.46 -1.69
C LEU A 191 4.48 3.44 -0.69
N ARG A 192 3.60 2.61 -0.15
CA ARG A 192 3.96 1.74 0.98
C ARG A 192 4.85 0.58 0.58
N TYR A 193 4.52 -0.07 -0.52
CA TYR A 193 5.20 -1.27 -1.02
C TYR A 193 5.90 -0.96 -2.33
N MET A 194 7.13 -0.45 -2.21
CA MET A 194 7.95 0.00 -3.33
C MET A 194 8.68 -1.15 -4.00
N LYS A 195 8.80 -1.08 -5.33
CA LYS A 195 9.61 -2.01 -6.11
C LYS A 195 11.08 -1.97 -5.67
N GLY A 196 11.67 -3.15 -5.40
CA GLY A 196 13.04 -3.32 -4.92
C GLY A 196 13.20 -3.11 -3.41
N LYS A 197 12.09 -3.11 -2.65
CA LYS A 197 12.06 -3.03 -1.18
C LYS A 197 11.32 -4.22 -0.54
N GLU A 198 11.05 -5.25 -1.33
CA GLU A 198 10.29 -6.44 -0.92
C GLU A 198 10.97 -7.19 0.24
N ASP A 199 12.30 -7.20 0.27
CA ASP A 199 13.08 -7.82 1.36
C ASP A 199 12.91 -7.10 2.72
N ILE A 200 12.48 -5.83 2.71
CA ILE A 200 12.27 -5.02 3.91
C ILE A 200 10.80 -5.06 4.33
N THR A 201 9.91 -4.81 3.38
CA THR A 201 8.46 -4.74 3.65
C THR A 201 7.80 -6.11 3.75
N GLU A 202 8.43 -7.15 3.17
CA GLU A 202 7.92 -8.52 3.03
C GLU A 202 6.63 -8.61 2.18
N TYR A 203 6.31 -7.54 1.42
CA TYR A 203 5.20 -7.47 0.47
C TYR A 203 5.73 -7.17 -0.93
N SER A 204 5.04 -7.69 -1.93
CA SER A 204 5.28 -7.39 -3.34
C SER A 204 5.01 -5.90 -3.63
N TYR A 205 5.49 -5.43 -4.79
CA TYR A 205 5.18 -4.08 -5.27
C TYR A 205 3.67 -3.91 -5.50
N GLU A 206 3.09 -2.89 -4.86
CA GLU A 206 1.68 -2.53 -4.99
C GLU A 206 1.55 -1.04 -5.31
N PRO A 207 1.42 -0.65 -6.59
CA PRO A 207 1.37 0.75 -6.99
C PRO A 207 0.13 1.51 -6.46
N TRP A 208 -0.91 0.80 -6.10
CA TRP A 208 -2.18 1.34 -5.61
C TRP A 208 -2.24 1.57 -4.11
N HIS A 209 -1.35 0.94 -3.32
CA HIS A 209 -1.41 0.95 -1.86
C HIS A 209 -0.68 2.16 -1.27
N PHE A 210 -1.43 3.13 -0.79
CA PHE A 210 -0.92 4.35 -0.17
C PHE A 210 -1.10 4.32 1.34
N ARG A 211 -0.08 4.77 2.07
CA ARG A 211 -0.13 4.91 3.51
C ARG A 211 0.00 6.37 3.91
N TYR A 212 -0.97 6.88 4.69
CA TYR A 212 -0.88 8.20 5.28
C TYR A 212 0.06 8.19 6.48
N VAL A 213 1.05 9.09 6.48
CA VAL A 213 2.08 9.24 7.52
C VAL A 213 2.30 10.71 7.91
N GLY A 214 1.45 11.61 7.40
CA GLY A 214 1.63 13.06 7.56
C GLY A 214 2.68 13.64 6.61
N ILE A 215 2.52 14.91 6.23
CA ILE A 215 3.32 15.57 5.17
C ILE A 215 4.82 15.56 5.49
N LYS A 216 5.19 15.84 6.75
CA LYS A 216 6.60 15.95 7.14
C LYS A 216 7.35 14.62 6.99
N ALA A 217 6.74 13.52 7.43
CA ALA A 217 7.32 12.19 7.29
C ALA A 217 7.31 11.73 5.83
N ALA A 218 6.19 11.90 5.13
CA ALA A 218 6.04 11.53 3.72
C ALA A 218 7.12 12.17 2.84
N LYS A 219 7.37 13.48 2.99
CA LYS A 219 8.43 14.17 2.24
C LYS A 219 9.82 13.62 2.52
N LYS A 220 10.14 13.28 3.77
CA LYS A 220 11.44 12.70 4.12
C LYS A 220 11.61 11.29 3.53
N ILE A 221 10.57 10.46 3.64
CA ILE A 221 10.53 9.10 3.09
C ILE A 221 10.72 9.14 1.57
N TYR A 222 9.95 9.98 0.89
CA TYR A 222 10.03 10.16 -0.57
C TYR A 222 11.41 10.64 -1.03
N GLN A 223 11.95 11.71 -0.42
CA GLN A 223 13.25 12.29 -0.77
C GLN A 223 14.40 11.30 -0.60
N LYS A 224 14.33 10.44 0.41
CA LYS A 224 15.36 9.45 0.71
C LYS A 224 15.13 8.10 0.01
N ARG A 225 13.98 7.90 -0.63
CA ARG A 225 13.57 6.63 -1.26
C ARG A 225 13.67 5.45 -0.30
N ILE A 226 13.15 5.62 0.90
CA ILE A 226 13.16 4.62 1.99
C ILE A 226 11.74 4.16 2.31
N THR A 227 11.64 3.00 2.97
CA THR A 227 10.37 2.46 3.48
C THR A 227 9.98 3.12 4.81
N LEU A 228 8.78 2.82 5.31
CA LEU A 228 8.36 3.24 6.64
C LEU A 228 9.22 2.56 7.72
N GLU A 229 9.57 1.28 7.52
CA GLU A 229 10.47 0.52 8.39
C GLU A 229 11.84 1.21 8.48
N GLU A 230 12.46 1.52 7.34
CA GLU A 230 13.74 2.24 7.29
C GLU A 230 13.64 3.62 7.96
N TYR A 231 12.54 4.33 7.73
CA TYR A 231 12.31 5.64 8.37
C TYR A 231 12.22 5.54 9.87
N LEU A 232 11.57 4.51 10.41
CA LEU A 232 11.42 4.26 11.84
C LEU A 232 12.64 3.56 12.47
N GLY A 233 13.60 3.09 11.68
CA GLY A 233 14.76 2.32 12.16
C GLY A 233 14.41 0.92 12.65
N ASP A 234 13.47 0.30 11.97
CA ASP A 234 12.94 -1.03 12.26
C ASP A 234 13.33 -2.02 11.14
N ILE A 235 14.65 -2.23 10.96
CA ILE A 235 15.24 -3.07 9.92
C ILE A 235 16.27 -4.03 10.51
#